data_830c98790ccf78244801bc7ddd3bf703
#
_entry.id   830c98790ccf78244801bc7ddd3bf703
#
_cell.length_a   1.000
_cell.length_b   1.000
_cell.length_c   1.000
_cell.angle_alpha   90.00
_cell.angle_beta   90.00
_cell.angle_gamma   90.00
#
_symmetry.space_group_name_H-M   'P 1'
#
loop_
_entity.id
_entity.type
_entity.pdbx_description
1 polymer ?
#
loop_
_entity_poly.entity_id
_entity_poly.type
_entity_poly.pdbx_seq_one_letter_code
_entity_poly.pdbx_strand_id
1 'polypeptide(L)'
;NFTRLSSDTVLQPLFNRAVQAKYPPGSTFKPINGLIGLQENVISPTTLFGCNNGYLFVGCHSHSSPLDLIHGISNSCNSYFCQTFRRILENPVYPSIADAYVKWKEYLNAFGFGKKLGIELTNELQGLVPSTAYFDRYYGKGKWKALNVISMSIGQGEIETTPLQMANMTAAFANRGYYYIPHIVKSISHERPIDQKFLEKQVVNIDTSNFEAVIKGME
;
A
#
# COMPACT_ATOMS: atom_id res chain seq x y z
N ASN A 1 35.35 -17.06 2.94
CA ASN A 1 34.49 -15.87 2.80
C ASN A 1 33.03 -16.11 3.20
N PHE A 2 32.40 -17.26 2.82
CA PHE A 2 31.00 -17.54 3.20
C PHE A 2 30.82 -17.59 4.72
N THR A 3 31.68 -18.31 5.44
CA THR A 3 31.63 -18.41 6.90
C THR A 3 31.67 -17.03 7.56
N ARG A 4 32.54 -16.13 7.10
CA ARG A 4 32.60 -14.75 7.60
C ARG A 4 31.29 -13.97 7.37
N LEU A 5 30.68 -14.10 6.18
CA LEU A 5 29.43 -13.44 5.85
C LEU A 5 28.24 -14.02 6.64
N SER A 6 28.21 -15.33 6.84
CA SER A 6 27.13 -16.01 7.56
C SER A 6 27.21 -15.83 9.09
N SER A 7 28.40 -15.57 9.63
CA SER A 7 28.60 -15.33 11.07
C SER A 7 28.46 -13.86 11.49
N ASP A 8 28.35 -12.93 10.55
CA ASP A 8 28.12 -11.51 10.84
C ASP A 8 26.66 -11.27 11.24
N THR A 9 26.41 -11.28 12.55
CA THR A 9 25.07 -11.06 13.13
C THR A 9 24.68 -9.58 13.20
N VAL A 10 25.62 -8.67 13.01
CA VAL A 10 25.38 -7.20 13.07
C VAL A 10 24.92 -6.68 11.72
N LEU A 11 25.71 -6.88 10.68
CA LEU A 11 25.40 -6.39 9.33
C LEU A 11 24.46 -7.33 8.56
N GLN A 12 24.48 -8.62 8.91
CA GLN A 12 23.68 -9.66 8.25
C GLN A 12 23.72 -9.57 6.71
N PRO A 13 24.92 -9.64 6.10
CA PRO A 13 25.09 -9.34 4.68
C PRO A 13 24.42 -10.34 3.75
N LEU A 14 24.06 -11.53 4.24
CA LEU A 14 23.31 -12.54 3.50
C LEU A 14 21.78 -12.39 3.64
N PHE A 15 21.31 -11.49 4.49
CA PHE A 15 19.90 -11.23 4.67
C PHE A 15 19.40 -10.27 3.58
N ASN A 16 18.60 -10.80 2.65
CA ASN A 16 18.04 -9.99 1.56
C ASN A 16 16.87 -9.12 2.05
N ARG A 17 17.20 -7.91 2.51
CA ARG A 17 16.22 -6.96 3.06
C ARG A 17 15.12 -6.58 2.09
N ALA A 18 15.38 -6.63 0.77
CA ALA A 18 14.39 -6.28 -0.23
C ALA A 18 13.15 -7.18 -0.20
N VAL A 19 13.33 -8.45 0.14
CA VAL A 19 12.28 -9.48 0.07
C VAL A 19 12.02 -10.19 1.40
N GLN A 20 12.96 -10.09 2.37
CA GLN A 20 12.91 -10.82 3.64
C GLN A 20 12.71 -9.90 4.86
N ALA A 21 12.68 -8.59 4.69
CA ALA A 21 12.37 -7.65 5.75
C ALA A 21 10.97 -7.06 5.55
N LYS A 22 10.27 -6.79 6.65
CA LYS A 22 8.96 -6.15 6.66
C LYS A 22 9.02 -4.88 7.52
N TYR A 23 8.48 -3.82 6.99
CA TYR A 23 8.43 -2.52 7.65
C TYR A 23 7.06 -1.88 7.48
N PRO A 24 6.58 -1.08 8.45
CA PRO A 24 5.49 -0.16 8.18
C PRO A 24 5.88 0.77 7.03
N PRO A 25 5.07 0.86 5.96
CA PRO A 25 5.45 1.64 4.77
C PRO A 25 5.47 3.15 5.01
N GLY A 26 4.79 3.64 6.07
CA GLY A 26 4.71 5.05 6.38
C GLY A 26 4.06 5.88 5.27
N SER A 27 4.43 7.15 5.17
CA SER A 27 3.80 8.11 4.24
C SER A 27 3.89 7.74 2.77
N THR A 28 4.82 6.88 2.37
CA THR A 28 4.90 6.37 0.98
C THR A 28 3.70 5.51 0.59
N PHE A 29 2.89 5.10 1.58
CA PHE A 29 1.65 4.36 1.37
C PHE A 29 0.43 5.25 1.07
N LYS A 30 0.50 6.56 1.35
CA LYS A 30 -0.63 7.48 1.17
C LYS A 30 -1.16 7.56 -0.27
N PRO A 31 -0.32 7.58 -1.31
CA PRO A 31 -0.81 7.63 -2.69
C PRO A 31 -1.82 6.53 -3.02
N ILE A 32 -1.60 5.28 -2.54
CA ILE A 32 -2.54 4.20 -2.81
C ILE A 32 -3.90 4.42 -2.15
N ASN A 33 -3.94 4.99 -0.94
CA ASN A 33 -5.20 5.36 -0.28
C ASN A 33 -5.92 6.50 -1.00
N GLY A 34 -5.18 7.46 -1.56
CA GLY A 34 -5.74 8.50 -2.43
C GLY A 34 -6.38 7.91 -3.69
N LEU A 35 -5.66 7.00 -4.34
CA LEU A 35 -6.12 6.30 -5.54
C LEU A 35 -7.38 5.47 -5.28
N ILE A 36 -7.41 4.71 -4.17
CA ILE A 36 -8.60 3.93 -3.77
C ILE A 36 -9.76 4.86 -3.44
N GLY A 37 -9.50 6.01 -2.78
CA GLY A 37 -10.53 7.00 -2.48
C GLY A 37 -11.20 7.58 -3.73
N LEU A 38 -10.44 7.80 -4.81
CA LEU A 38 -10.96 8.18 -6.13
C LEU A 38 -11.77 7.04 -6.74
N GLN A 39 -11.25 5.82 -6.74
CA GLN A 39 -11.90 4.63 -7.30
C GLN A 39 -13.24 4.32 -6.63
N GLU A 40 -13.32 4.50 -5.31
CA GLU A 40 -14.53 4.31 -4.52
C GLU A 40 -15.48 5.51 -4.56
N ASN A 41 -15.13 6.57 -5.30
CA ASN A 41 -15.90 7.81 -5.42
C ASN A 41 -16.20 8.49 -4.06
N VAL A 42 -15.37 8.27 -3.05
CA VAL A 42 -15.51 8.91 -1.73
C VAL A 42 -14.77 10.24 -1.64
N ILE A 43 -13.87 10.51 -2.58
CA ILE A 43 -13.23 11.79 -2.85
C ILE A 43 -13.14 12.03 -4.36
N SER A 44 -12.94 13.29 -4.73
CA SER A 44 -12.51 13.74 -6.06
C SER A 44 -11.13 14.39 -5.96
N PRO A 45 -10.42 14.67 -7.07
CA PRO A 45 -9.15 15.40 -7.03
C PRO A 45 -9.24 16.77 -6.32
N THR A 46 -10.42 17.39 -6.33
CA THR A 46 -10.69 18.71 -5.74
C THR A 46 -11.33 18.63 -4.34
N THR A 47 -11.52 17.45 -3.78
CA THR A 47 -12.08 17.31 -2.43
C THR A 47 -11.13 17.95 -1.41
N LEU A 48 -11.65 18.93 -0.66
CA LEU A 48 -10.89 19.64 0.36
C LEU A 48 -11.08 19.03 1.74
N PHE A 49 -9.98 18.82 2.45
CA PHE A 49 -9.98 18.48 3.88
C PHE A 49 -9.14 19.46 4.68
N GLY A 50 -9.68 19.85 5.82
CA GLY A 50 -8.96 20.65 6.81
C GLY A 50 -7.92 19.83 7.58
N CYS A 51 -6.83 20.51 7.96
CA CYS A 51 -5.83 19.97 8.86
C CYS A 51 -5.52 21.02 9.94
N ASN A 52 -5.82 20.68 11.18
CA ASN A 52 -5.42 21.47 12.34
C ASN A 52 -4.42 20.65 13.15
N ASN A 53 -3.16 20.64 12.72
CA ASN A 53 -2.06 19.86 13.29
C ASN A 53 -2.31 18.34 13.39
N GLY A 54 -3.30 17.81 12.65
CA GLY A 54 -3.61 16.38 12.61
C GLY A 54 -5.08 16.05 12.47
N TYR A 55 -5.39 14.78 12.71
CA TYR A 55 -6.75 14.25 12.74
C TYR A 55 -6.91 13.31 13.94
N LEU A 56 -7.76 13.67 14.89
CA LEU A 56 -7.93 12.95 16.15
C LEU A 56 -6.59 12.79 16.88
N PHE A 57 -6.15 11.54 17.09
CA PHE A 57 -4.89 11.21 17.75
C PHE A 57 -3.69 11.10 16.80
N VAL A 58 -3.91 11.27 15.48
CA VAL A 58 -2.85 11.24 14.48
C VAL A 58 -2.35 12.65 14.23
N GLY A 59 -1.16 12.96 14.71
CA GLY A 59 -0.51 14.27 14.51
C GLY A 59 -0.11 14.51 13.05
N CYS A 60 -0.01 15.77 12.66
CA CYS A 60 0.48 16.22 11.37
C CYS A 60 1.46 17.38 11.54
N HIS A 61 2.42 17.50 10.64
CA HIS A 61 3.31 18.67 10.60
C HIS A 61 2.58 19.91 10.05
N SER A 62 3.16 21.07 10.23
CA SER A 62 2.59 22.34 9.78
C SER A 62 2.65 22.46 8.25
N HIS A 63 1.53 22.83 7.63
CA HIS A 63 1.38 23.16 6.22
C HIS A 63 0.12 24.00 6.02
N SER A 64 -0.13 24.50 4.81
CA SER A 64 -1.38 25.21 4.47
C SER A 64 -2.60 24.29 4.62
N SER A 65 -3.77 24.87 4.91
CA SER A 65 -5.03 24.15 5.09
C SER A 65 -6.21 25.05 4.64
N PRO A 66 -7.27 24.50 4.00
CA PRO A 66 -7.46 23.09 3.63
C PRO A 66 -6.61 22.66 2.43
N LEU A 67 -6.48 21.34 2.21
CA LEU A 67 -5.77 20.75 1.08
C LEU A 67 -6.71 19.91 0.22
N ASP A 68 -6.47 19.89 -1.08
CA ASP A 68 -7.01 18.89 -2.02
C ASP A 68 -6.12 17.66 -2.10
N LEU A 69 -6.44 16.70 -2.98
CA LEU A 69 -5.69 15.44 -3.09
C LEU A 69 -4.22 15.67 -3.49
N ILE A 70 -3.97 16.51 -4.49
CA ILE A 70 -2.63 16.78 -5.00
C ILE A 70 -1.76 17.38 -3.89
N HIS A 71 -2.25 18.43 -3.24
CA HIS A 71 -1.54 19.07 -2.14
C HIS A 71 -1.50 18.20 -0.88
N GLY A 72 -2.48 17.34 -0.66
CA GLY A 72 -2.49 16.33 0.41
C GLY A 72 -1.36 15.31 0.25
N ILE A 73 -1.06 14.90 -0.98
CA ILE A 73 0.07 14.00 -1.31
C ILE A 73 1.39 14.76 -1.17
N SER A 74 1.56 15.87 -1.88
CA SER A 74 2.82 16.63 -1.91
C SER A 74 3.25 17.15 -0.54
N ASN A 75 2.30 17.54 0.32
CA ASN A 75 2.55 17.90 1.71
C ASN A 75 2.51 16.70 2.66
N SER A 76 2.28 15.49 2.18
CA SER A 76 2.20 14.30 3.02
C SER A 76 1.26 14.47 4.23
N CYS A 77 0.09 15.12 4.05
CA CYS A 77 -0.84 15.49 5.11
C CYS A 77 -1.50 14.26 5.74
N ASN A 78 -1.22 13.98 7.01
CA ASN A 78 -1.83 12.86 7.74
C ASN A 78 -3.34 13.03 7.88
N SER A 79 -3.82 14.25 8.16
CA SER A 79 -5.25 14.54 8.30
C SER A 79 -6.02 14.22 7.01
N TYR A 80 -5.47 14.60 5.84
CA TYR A 80 -6.09 14.31 4.56
C TYR A 80 -6.34 12.81 4.38
N PHE A 81 -5.30 12.02 4.60
CA PHE A 81 -5.38 10.58 4.37
C PHE A 81 -6.16 9.82 5.44
N CYS A 82 -6.17 10.29 6.69
CA CYS A 82 -7.08 9.76 7.71
C CYS A 82 -8.55 9.97 7.31
N GLN A 83 -8.91 11.16 6.85
CA GLN A 83 -10.27 11.47 6.42
C GLN A 83 -10.67 10.69 5.14
N THR A 84 -9.75 10.57 4.17
CA THR A 84 -9.95 9.75 2.97
C THR A 84 -10.20 8.29 3.34
N PHE A 85 -9.34 7.70 4.16
CA PHE A 85 -9.46 6.29 4.56
C PHE A 85 -10.72 6.03 5.38
N ARG A 86 -11.07 6.95 6.28
CA ARG A 86 -12.34 6.89 7.00
C ARG A 86 -13.52 6.86 6.04
N ARG A 87 -13.54 7.71 5.01
CA ARG A 87 -14.61 7.70 3.99
C ARG A 87 -14.63 6.42 3.17
N ILE A 88 -13.48 5.81 2.89
CA ILE A 88 -13.42 4.50 2.22
C ILE A 88 -14.11 3.44 3.08
N LEU A 89 -13.79 3.38 4.39
CA LEU A 89 -14.34 2.37 5.29
C LEU A 89 -15.80 2.64 5.70
N GLU A 90 -16.22 3.90 5.72
CA GLU A 90 -17.60 4.32 6.02
C GLU A 90 -18.43 4.54 4.75
N ASN A 91 -17.97 4.07 3.57
CA ASN A 91 -18.70 4.20 2.32
C ASN A 91 -20.04 3.45 2.39
N PRO A 92 -21.19 4.14 2.24
CA PRO A 92 -22.51 3.56 2.43
C PRO A 92 -22.89 2.53 1.36
N VAL A 93 -22.11 2.38 0.31
CA VAL A 93 -22.31 1.32 -0.69
C VAL A 93 -22.05 -0.07 -0.11
N TYR A 94 -21.31 -0.17 0.98
CA TYR A 94 -21.01 -1.42 1.65
C TYR A 94 -21.91 -1.64 2.87
N PRO A 95 -22.37 -2.88 3.12
CA PRO A 95 -23.24 -3.19 4.26
C PRO A 95 -22.60 -2.92 5.63
N SER A 96 -21.29 -3.02 5.72
CA SER A 96 -20.55 -2.81 6.96
C SER A 96 -19.12 -2.28 6.71
N ILE A 97 -18.51 -1.75 7.77
CA ILE A 97 -17.08 -1.37 7.76
C ILE A 97 -16.18 -2.56 7.42
N ALA A 98 -16.56 -3.77 7.85
CA ALA A 98 -15.81 -4.97 7.55
C ALA A 98 -15.84 -5.29 6.04
N ASP A 99 -16.99 -5.12 5.37
CA ASP A 99 -17.11 -5.33 3.92
C ASP A 99 -16.32 -4.28 3.14
N ALA A 100 -16.41 -3.00 3.53
CA ALA A 100 -15.60 -1.92 2.95
C ALA A 100 -14.09 -2.18 3.13
N TYR A 101 -13.68 -2.66 4.31
CA TYR A 101 -12.30 -3.03 4.58
C TYR A 101 -11.83 -4.21 3.70
N VAL A 102 -12.67 -5.23 3.51
CA VAL A 102 -12.37 -6.34 2.60
C VAL A 102 -12.13 -5.82 1.20
N LYS A 103 -12.99 -4.91 0.72
CA LYS A 103 -12.82 -4.29 -0.60
C LYS A 103 -11.53 -3.48 -0.71
N TRP A 104 -11.22 -2.66 0.30
CA TRP A 104 -9.95 -1.94 0.36
C TRP A 104 -8.74 -2.89 0.33
N LYS A 105 -8.80 -4.00 1.08
CA LYS A 105 -7.77 -5.03 1.06
C LYS A 105 -7.62 -5.72 -0.30
N GLU A 106 -8.72 -5.93 -1.04
CA GLU A 106 -8.67 -6.47 -2.42
C GLU A 106 -7.85 -5.55 -3.35
N TYR A 107 -8.03 -4.23 -3.26
CA TYR A 107 -7.19 -3.29 -3.99
C TYR A 107 -5.72 -3.44 -3.61
N LEU A 108 -5.40 -3.50 -2.33
CA LEU A 108 -4.02 -3.70 -1.88
C LEU A 108 -3.43 -5.02 -2.42
N ASN A 109 -4.21 -6.09 -2.37
CA ASN A 109 -3.77 -7.38 -2.91
C ASN A 109 -3.51 -7.32 -4.42
N ALA A 110 -4.28 -6.52 -5.16
CA ALA A 110 -4.05 -6.31 -6.59
C ALA A 110 -2.70 -5.63 -6.85
N PHE A 111 -2.24 -4.72 -5.97
CA PHE A 111 -0.89 -4.13 -6.02
C PHE A 111 0.21 -5.07 -5.50
N GLY A 112 -0.14 -6.23 -4.97
CA GLY A 112 0.81 -7.21 -4.44
C GLY A 112 1.06 -7.14 -2.94
N PHE A 113 0.35 -6.28 -2.18
CA PHE A 113 0.45 -6.25 -0.73
C PHE A 113 -0.30 -7.41 -0.07
N GLY A 114 0.20 -7.87 1.07
CA GLY A 114 -0.43 -8.95 1.84
C GLY A 114 -0.38 -10.34 1.17
N LYS A 115 0.37 -10.46 0.08
CA LYS A 115 0.64 -11.72 -0.64
C LYS A 115 2.08 -11.75 -1.16
N LYS A 116 2.58 -12.91 -1.53
CA LYS A 116 3.83 -13.02 -2.27
C LYS A 116 3.61 -12.54 -3.71
N LEU A 117 4.56 -11.80 -4.28
CA LEU A 117 4.54 -11.40 -5.69
C LEU A 117 4.79 -12.59 -6.62
N GLY A 118 5.48 -13.62 -6.11
CA GLY A 118 5.80 -14.81 -6.88
C GLY A 118 7.11 -14.70 -7.68
N ILE A 119 8.07 -13.94 -7.14
CA ILE A 119 9.41 -13.78 -7.71
C ILE A 119 10.17 -15.11 -7.76
N GLU A 120 11.29 -15.16 -8.45
CA GLU A 120 12.14 -16.35 -8.55
C GLU A 120 13.05 -16.59 -7.32
N LEU A 121 13.20 -15.56 -6.45
CA LEU A 121 14.02 -15.71 -5.26
C LEU A 121 13.27 -16.46 -4.15
N THR A 122 13.99 -17.29 -3.44
CA THR A 122 13.47 -18.00 -2.27
C THR A 122 13.27 -17.07 -1.07
N ASN A 123 12.43 -17.49 -0.11
CA ASN A 123 12.17 -16.76 1.14
C ASN A 123 11.50 -15.38 0.97
N GLU A 124 10.77 -15.17 -0.12
CA GLU A 124 9.93 -13.99 -0.28
C GLU A 124 8.86 -13.93 0.82
N LEU A 125 8.77 -12.79 1.52
CA LEU A 125 7.72 -12.51 2.50
C LEU A 125 6.53 -11.82 1.84
N GLN A 126 5.33 -12.11 2.35
CA GLN A 126 4.08 -11.52 1.86
C GLN A 126 3.73 -10.17 2.48
N GLY A 127 4.55 -9.65 3.42
CA GLY A 127 4.14 -8.51 4.23
C GLY A 127 2.98 -8.87 5.18
N LEU A 128 2.27 -7.86 5.65
CA LEU A 128 1.08 -8.01 6.48
C LEU A 128 0.02 -6.97 6.09
N VAL A 129 -1.12 -7.43 5.64
CA VAL A 129 -2.37 -6.66 5.59
C VAL A 129 -3.39 -7.50 6.38
N PRO A 130 -3.76 -7.08 7.61
CA PRO A 130 -4.58 -7.88 8.48
C PRO A 130 -5.91 -8.31 7.84
N SER A 131 -6.49 -9.39 8.32
CA SER A 131 -7.85 -9.78 7.97
C SER A 131 -8.87 -9.13 8.93
N THR A 132 -10.14 -9.11 8.55
CA THR A 132 -11.22 -8.69 9.46
C THR A 132 -11.25 -9.52 10.73
N ALA A 133 -10.96 -10.83 10.63
CA ALA A 133 -10.87 -11.73 11.79
C ALA A 133 -9.76 -11.33 12.78
N TYR A 134 -8.71 -10.66 12.32
CA TYR A 134 -7.68 -10.10 13.20
C TYR A 134 -8.29 -9.02 14.11
N PHE A 135 -9.01 -8.06 13.53
CA PHE A 135 -9.66 -6.98 14.28
C PHE A 135 -10.82 -7.49 15.15
N ASP A 136 -11.59 -8.46 14.66
CA ASP A 136 -12.65 -9.10 15.41
C ASP A 136 -12.15 -9.76 16.71
N ARG A 137 -10.92 -10.30 16.68
CA ARG A 137 -10.28 -10.88 17.88
C ARG A 137 -9.95 -9.80 18.93
N TYR A 138 -9.49 -8.63 18.49
CA TYR A 138 -9.07 -7.57 19.42
C TYR A 138 -10.23 -6.73 19.93
N TYR A 139 -11.20 -6.41 19.06
CA TYR A 139 -12.28 -5.46 19.37
C TYR A 139 -13.64 -6.13 19.57
N GLY A 140 -13.73 -7.43 19.26
CA GLY A 140 -15.00 -8.16 19.20
C GLY A 140 -15.62 -8.14 17.80
N LYS A 141 -16.26 -9.24 17.42
CA LYS A 141 -16.85 -9.45 16.09
C LYS A 141 -17.82 -8.34 15.72
N GLY A 142 -17.53 -7.63 14.63
CA GLY A 142 -18.34 -6.52 14.11
C GLY A 142 -18.37 -5.26 15.00
N LYS A 143 -17.53 -5.18 16.05
CA LYS A 143 -17.53 -4.03 16.97
C LYS A 143 -16.49 -2.96 16.64
N TRP A 144 -15.48 -3.28 15.84
CA TRP A 144 -14.46 -2.30 15.45
C TRP A 144 -15.00 -1.28 14.44
N LYS A 145 -14.43 -0.10 14.47
CA LYS A 145 -14.81 1.07 13.69
C LYS A 145 -13.63 1.51 12.81
N ALA A 146 -13.88 2.33 11.80
CA ALA A 146 -12.85 2.93 10.97
C ALA A 146 -11.73 3.58 11.80
N LEU A 147 -12.07 4.19 12.94
CA LEU A 147 -11.12 4.84 13.83
C LEU A 147 -10.15 3.87 14.53
N ASN A 148 -10.55 2.62 14.76
CA ASN A 148 -9.68 1.63 15.39
C ASN A 148 -8.48 1.25 14.49
N VAL A 149 -8.62 1.42 13.18
CA VAL A 149 -7.62 1.05 12.17
C VAL A 149 -7.08 2.27 11.41
N ILE A 150 -7.34 3.48 11.90
CA ILE A 150 -7.06 4.73 11.17
C ILE A 150 -5.57 4.95 10.87
N SER A 151 -4.66 4.41 11.69
CA SER A 151 -3.21 4.50 11.48
C SER A 151 -2.75 3.85 10.17
N MET A 152 -3.52 2.89 9.64
CA MET A 152 -3.23 2.24 8.36
C MET A 152 -3.39 3.21 7.18
N SER A 153 -4.16 4.29 7.36
CA SER A 153 -4.30 5.35 6.34
C SER A 153 -2.98 6.00 5.94
N ILE A 154 -2.02 6.04 6.87
CA ILE A 154 -0.71 6.66 6.72
C ILE A 154 0.43 5.62 6.71
N GLY A 155 0.08 4.35 6.46
CA GLY A 155 1.04 3.25 6.38
C GLY A 155 1.69 2.88 7.71
N GLN A 156 0.96 3.05 8.81
CA GLN A 156 1.36 2.66 10.18
C GLN A 156 0.32 1.69 10.78
N GLY A 157 0.46 1.39 12.07
CA GLY A 157 -0.39 0.40 12.73
C GLY A 157 0.02 -1.02 12.33
N GLU A 158 -0.94 -1.82 11.97
CA GLU A 158 -0.74 -3.26 11.73
C GLU A 158 -0.30 -3.62 10.30
N ILE A 159 -0.08 -2.62 9.43
CA ILE A 159 0.36 -2.88 8.05
C ILE A 159 1.89 -2.96 7.99
N GLU A 160 2.39 -4.01 7.34
CA GLU A 160 3.80 -4.20 7.05
C GLU A 160 4.00 -4.61 5.59
N THR A 161 5.01 -4.05 4.96
CA THR A 161 5.34 -4.32 3.55
C THR A 161 6.83 -4.63 3.40
N THR A 162 7.17 -5.38 2.37
CA THR A 162 8.57 -5.50 1.96
C THR A 162 8.97 -4.31 1.07
N PRO A 163 10.26 -3.93 1.03
CA PRO A 163 10.73 -2.91 0.09
C PRO A 163 10.39 -3.24 -1.37
N LEU A 164 10.41 -4.52 -1.74
CA LEU A 164 10.03 -4.93 -3.09
C LEU A 164 8.55 -4.67 -3.38
N GLN A 165 7.65 -4.91 -2.43
CA GLN A 165 6.22 -4.59 -2.61
C GLN A 165 6.00 -3.08 -2.78
N MET A 166 6.75 -2.24 -2.08
CA MET A 166 6.68 -0.78 -2.27
C MET A 166 7.19 -0.35 -3.65
N ALA A 167 8.31 -0.92 -4.10
CA ALA A 167 8.83 -0.69 -5.45
C ALA A 167 7.83 -1.15 -6.53
N ASN A 168 7.19 -2.32 -6.31
CA ASN A 168 6.17 -2.86 -7.21
C ASN A 168 4.92 -1.95 -7.29
N MET A 169 4.46 -1.43 -6.17
CA MET A 169 3.39 -0.43 -6.14
C MET A 169 3.77 0.80 -6.98
N THR A 170 4.98 1.33 -6.79
CA THR A 170 5.46 2.49 -7.56
C THR A 170 5.53 2.20 -9.06
N ALA A 171 5.96 1.00 -9.44
CA ALA A 171 5.93 0.55 -10.84
C ALA A 171 4.50 0.51 -11.40
N ALA A 172 3.52 0.05 -10.61
CA ALA A 172 2.12 0.04 -11.02
C ALA A 172 1.56 1.47 -11.19
N PHE A 173 1.96 2.42 -10.35
CA PHE A 173 1.64 3.85 -10.55
C PHE A 173 2.26 4.41 -11.83
N ALA A 174 3.56 4.18 -12.05
CA ALA A 174 4.26 4.64 -13.26
C ALA A 174 3.61 4.09 -14.54
N ASN A 175 3.10 2.88 -14.51
CA ASN A 175 2.43 2.22 -15.62
C ASN A 175 0.91 2.49 -15.69
N ARG A 176 0.34 3.30 -14.79
CA ARG A 176 -1.10 3.60 -14.73
C ARG A 176 -1.97 2.33 -14.61
N GLY A 177 -1.62 1.44 -13.68
CA GLY A 177 -2.49 0.35 -13.27
C GLY A 177 -2.07 -1.05 -13.64
N TYR A 178 -0.81 -1.27 -14.00
CA TYR A 178 -0.28 -2.63 -14.14
C TYR A 178 1.19 -2.72 -13.73
N TYR A 179 1.64 -3.94 -13.43
CA TYR A 179 3.04 -4.28 -13.22
C TYR A 179 3.34 -5.65 -13.81
N TYR A 180 4.62 -5.96 -13.97
CA TYR A 180 5.09 -7.32 -14.20
C TYR A 180 5.67 -7.86 -12.90
N ILE A 181 5.54 -9.17 -12.67
CA ILE A 181 6.16 -9.79 -11.49
C ILE A 181 7.66 -9.51 -11.53
N PRO A 182 8.22 -8.85 -10.49
CA PRO A 182 9.64 -8.52 -10.45
C PRO A 182 10.50 -9.77 -10.60
N HIS A 183 11.50 -9.72 -11.48
CA HIS A 183 12.41 -10.83 -11.74
C HIS A 183 13.80 -10.32 -12.15
N ILE A 184 14.80 -11.14 -11.95
CA ILE A 184 16.21 -10.82 -12.20
C ILE A 184 16.66 -11.44 -13.53
N VAL A 185 16.16 -12.64 -13.84
CA VAL A 185 16.55 -13.37 -15.03
C VAL A 185 15.85 -12.79 -16.26
N LYS A 186 16.60 -12.19 -17.17
CA LYS A 186 16.09 -11.65 -18.43
C LYS A 186 15.88 -12.75 -19.49
N SER A 187 16.82 -13.66 -19.56
CA SER A 187 16.78 -14.81 -20.49
C SER A 187 17.72 -15.90 -19.99
N ILE A 188 17.39 -17.12 -20.34
CA ILE A 188 18.28 -18.27 -20.12
C ILE A 188 18.79 -18.76 -21.47
N SER A 189 19.22 -19.55 -22.02
CA SER A 189 19.57 -19.93 -23.41
C SER A 189 18.32 -19.97 -24.32
N HIS A 190 18.50 -20.02 -25.62
CA HIS A 190 17.41 -20.14 -26.58
C HIS A 190 16.48 -21.35 -26.33
N GLU A 191 16.98 -22.36 -25.63
CA GLU A 191 16.25 -23.61 -25.34
C GLU A 191 15.40 -23.55 -24.05
N ARG A 192 15.58 -22.51 -23.19
CA ARG A 192 14.86 -22.37 -21.94
C ARG A 192 14.34 -20.94 -21.79
N PRO A 193 13.13 -20.66 -22.30
CA PRO A 193 12.50 -19.36 -22.06
C PRO A 193 12.25 -19.16 -20.56
N ILE A 194 12.19 -17.90 -20.14
CA ILE A 194 11.75 -17.57 -18.78
C ILE A 194 10.28 -17.99 -18.59
N ASP A 195 9.87 -18.19 -17.34
CA ASP A 195 8.50 -18.53 -17.00
C ASP A 195 7.52 -17.46 -17.53
N GLN A 196 6.47 -17.89 -18.21
CA GLN A 196 5.44 -17.04 -18.83
C GLN A 196 4.84 -16.04 -17.84
N LYS A 197 4.71 -16.40 -16.58
CA LYS A 197 4.16 -15.50 -15.52
C LYS A 197 4.90 -14.16 -15.42
N PHE A 198 6.21 -14.13 -15.73
CA PHE A 198 7.03 -12.90 -15.68
C PHE A 198 6.79 -11.97 -16.89
N LEU A 199 6.18 -12.50 -17.95
CA LEU A 199 5.85 -11.77 -19.18
C LEU A 199 4.40 -11.25 -19.18
N GLU A 200 3.60 -11.65 -18.20
CA GLU A 200 2.19 -11.30 -18.10
C GLU A 200 1.97 -10.06 -17.24
N LYS A 201 1.15 -9.14 -17.75
CA LYS A 201 0.74 -7.95 -17.00
C LYS A 201 -0.19 -8.34 -15.86
N GLN A 202 0.15 -7.89 -14.67
CA GLN A 202 -0.71 -7.95 -13.49
C GLN A 202 -1.48 -6.63 -13.40
N VAL A 203 -2.78 -6.66 -13.68
CA VAL A 203 -3.63 -5.46 -13.70
C VAL A 203 -4.25 -5.22 -12.32
N VAL A 204 -4.27 -3.96 -11.85
CA VAL A 204 -4.75 -3.61 -10.50
C VAL A 204 -6.24 -3.27 -10.42
N ASN A 205 -6.98 -3.35 -11.53
CA ASN A 205 -8.44 -3.13 -11.62
C ASN A 205 -8.91 -1.79 -11.01
N ILE A 206 -8.16 -0.72 -11.29
CA ILE A 206 -8.51 0.66 -10.97
C ILE A 206 -8.55 1.44 -12.29
N ASP A 207 -9.51 2.34 -12.41
CA ASP A 207 -9.63 3.19 -13.59
C ASP A 207 -8.33 4.00 -13.79
N THR A 208 -7.79 3.93 -15.00
CA THR A 208 -6.53 4.59 -15.38
C THR A 208 -6.57 6.10 -15.21
N SER A 209 -7.74 6.72 -15.37
CA SER A 209 -7.93 8.15 -15.18
C SER A 209 -7.66 8.62 -13.74
N ASN A 210 -7.85 7.74 -12.75
CA ASN A 210 -7.61 8.06 -11.35
C ASN A 210 -6.12 8.21 -11.00
N PHE A 211 -5.22 7.63 -11.81
CA PHE A 211 -3.78 7.67 -11.54
C PHE A 211 -3.18 9.06 -11.75
N GLU A 212 -3.66 9.84 -12.73
CA GLU A 212 -3.04 11.11 -13.09
C GLU A 212 -3.05 12.13 -11.94
N ALA A 213 -4.18 12.26 -11.23
CA ALA A 213 -4.26 13.17 -10.09
C ALA A 213 -3.33 12.76 -8.94
N VAL A 214 -3.16 11.46 -8.71
CA VAL A 214 -2.27 10.94 -7.66
C VAL A 214 -0.81 11.12 -8.07
N ILE A 215 -0.44 10.78 -9.30
CA ILE A 215 0.92 10.95 -9.83
C ILE A 215 1.34 12.41 -9.76
N LYS A 216 0.47 13.34 -10.16
CA LYS A 216 0.73 14.78 -10.06
C LYS A 216 1.03 15.24 -8.64
N GLY A 217 0.45 14.60 -7.63
CA GLY A 217 0.77 14.87 -6.23
C GLY A 217 2.10 14.24 -5.76
N MET A 218 2.63 13.26 -6.50
CA MET A 218 3.91 12.60 -6.22
C MET A 218 5.12 13.31 -6.87
N GLU A 219 4.89 14.18 -7.86
CA GLU A 219 5.90 15.04 -8.51
C GLU A 219 6.31 16.22 -7.60
#